data_09958d12ff378f9a2c9d45113db23c20
#
_entry.id   09958d12ff378f9a2c9d45113db23c20
#
_cell.length_a   1.000
_cell.length_b   1.000
_cell.length_c   1.000
_cell.angle_alpha   90.00
_cell.angle_beta   90.00
_cell.angle_gamma   90.00
#
_symmetry.space_group_name_H-M   'P 1'
#
loop_
_entity.id
_entity.type
_entity.pdbx_description
1 polymer ?
#
loop_
_entity_poly.entity_id
_entity_poly.type
_entity_poly.pdbx_seq_one_letter_code
_entity_poly.pdbx_strand_id
1 'polypeptide(L)'
;MKSARFGRLAVLGGVLALAVPAVAQANEVTKWNEIAVNTVNAQPPLTSAPNAGSIFVAMAQGAVYGAVNAVDRHGKPYLVNRSFPKASADAAAATAAFRVLYTLFPSAALQTAYGGSLAGIPNSAAKDQGIKVGEMAAAAMLAEGHDGRTVIGCTFGSGLAGVWEPLAGPGGAPACDPTPWVGNAKPFVVKSASQFRTAGPYPLDSAAYAADVNEVKTLGVWNSVIRTFAQTHAAVFWQTNPAANYNAIARRFVDQLSIDVTDSARLFALLDLSSADALINAWNDKYYWNFWRPITAIRKADIDGNPTTLQDTTWKPLFDPSVTDPTIIGLGPLLTGPPYPEHPSGATSYASASIRAFEAFFGTDGMTFYATSSRFPGEQRVFHRFSDLTNEVVEARIWAGIHFRNADVQAANLGREVVDYVHTHQFAFVH
;
A
#
# COMPACT_ATOMS: atom_id res chain seq x y z
N MET A 1 76.56 21.45 -41.62
CA MET A 1 75.54 22.50 -41.57
C MET A 1 74.17 21.90 -41.78
N LYS A 2 73.41 21.63 -40.78
CA LYS A 2 71.98 21.22 -40.86
C LYS A 2 71.24 21.98 -39.74
N SER A 3 70.34 22.88 -40.13
CA SER A 3 69.54 23.73 -39.21
C SER A 3 68.40 22.93 -38.57
N ALA A 4 68.33 23.01 -37.26
CA ALA A 4 67.21 22.47 -36.48
C ALA A 4 66.06 23.49 -36.44
N ARG A 5 64.87 23.06 -36.87
CA ARG A 5 63.61 23.81 -36.73
C ARG A 5 62.96 23.46 -35.39
N PHE A 6 62.83 24.43 -34.53
CA PHE A 6 62.00 24.34 -33.30
C PHE A 6 60.52 24.50 -33.67
N GLY A 7 59.75 23.43 -33.44
CA GLY A 7 58.30 23.47 -33.52
C GLY A 7 57.71 24.00 -32.22
N ARG A 8 56.82 25.01 -32.30
CA ARG A 8 56.05 25.53 -31.16
C ARG A 8 54.89 24.60 -30.86
N LEU A 9 54.89 23.99 -29.67
CA LEU A 9 53.69 23.31 -29.12
C LEU A 9 52.69 24.39 -28.70
N ALA A 10 51.50 24.39 -29.31
CA ALA A 10 50.35 25.13 -28.79
C ALA A 10 49.65 24.27 -27.73
N VAL A 11 49.65 24.72 -26.48
CA VAL A 11 48.87 24.13 -25.40
C VAL A 11 47.42 24.63 -25.53
N LEU A 12 46.52 23.76 -26.02
CA LEU A 12 45.08 23.99 -25.93
C LEU A 12 44.64 23.71 -24.50
N GLY A 13 44.36 24.75 -23.73
CA GLY A 13 43.69 24.66 -22.43
C GLY A 13 42.24 24.29 -22.64
N GLY A 14 41.85 23.01 -22.49
CA GLY A 14 40.50 22.57 -22.43
C GLY A 14 39.88 22.97 -21.09
N VAL A 15 38.94 23.92 -21.08
CA VAL A 15 38.10 24.18 -19.91
C VAL A 15 37.15 23.00 -19.75
N LEU A 16 37.43 22.11 -18.78
CA LEU A 16 36.47 21.12 -18.33
C LEU A 16 35.34 21.88 -17.62
N ALA A 17 34.23 22.07 -18.28
CA ALA A 17 32.99 22.47 -17.62
C ALA A 17 32.55 21.30 -16.72
N LEU A 18 32.73 21.44 -15.42
CA LEU A 18 32.13 20.57 -14.43
C LEU A 18 30.60 20.75 -14.56
N ALA A 19 29.96 19.78 -15.20
CA ALA A 19 28.50 19.67 -15.17
C ALA A 19 28.11 19.44 -13.69
N VAL A 20 27.59 20.48 -13.03
CA VAL A 20 26.93 20.34 -11.76
C VAL A 20 25.73 19.41 -12.02
N PRO A 21 25.60 18.27 -11.32
CA PRO A 21 24.42 17.45 -11.49
C PRO A 21 23.23 18.32 -11.13
N ALA A 22 22.30 18.49 -12.08
CA ALA A 22 21.02 19.12 -11.80
C ALA A 22 20.40 18.29 -10.67
N VAL A 23 20.17 18.89 -9.51
CA VAL A 23 19.38 18.29 -8.45
C VAL A 23 18.03 18.01 -9.12
N ALA A 24 17.69 16.73 -9.28
CA ALA A 24 16.42 16.33 -9.84
C ALA A 24 15.34 17.01 -8.98
N GLN A 25 14.68 18.01 -9.53
CA GLN A 25 13.59 18.68 -8.84
C GLN A 25 12.46 17.67 -8.78
N ALA A 26 12.04 17.31 -7.56
CA ALA A 26 10.93 16.38 -7.36
C ALA A 26 9.76 16.82 -8.22
N ASN A 27 9.33 15.97 -9.16
CA ASN A 27 8.23 16.30 -10.05
C ASN A 27 6.92 16.46 -9.26
N GLU A 28 5.97 17.20 -9.79
CA GLU A 28 4.72 17.47 -9.08
C GLU A 28 3.91 16.21 -8.78
N VAL A 29 4.08 15.12 -9.54
CA VAL A 29 3.46 13.81 -9.26
C VAL A 29 3.98 13.24 -7.93
N THR A 30 5.30 13.18 -7.74
CA THR A 30 5.95 12.68 -6.51
C THR A 30 5.55 13.52 -5.30
N LYS A 31 5.58 14.84 -5.44
CA LYS A 31 5.18 15.78 -4.38
C LYS A 31 3.72 15.58 -3.97
N TRP A 32 2.80 15.51 -4.95
CA TRP A 32 1.37 15.34 -4.66
C TRP A 32 1.01 13.92 -4.20
N ASN A 33 1.81 12.92 -4.54
CA ASN A 33 1.72 11.60 -3.92
C ASN A 33 2.00 11.68 -2.42
N GLU A 34 3.07 12.35 -2.00
CA GLU A 34 3.38 12.52 -0.58
C GLU A 34 2.28 13.30 0.15
N ILE A 35 1.81 14.41 -0.43
CA ILE A 35 0.70 15.20 0.11
C ILE A 35 -0.56 14.35 0.25
N ALA A 36 -0.89 13.51 -0.74
CA ALA A 36 -2.06 12.64 -0.69
C ALA A 36 -1.98 11.65 0.47
N VAL A 37 -0.86 10.92 0.59
CA VAL A 37 -0.62 9.96 1.67
C VAL A 37 -0.71 10.64 3.04
N ASN A 38 -0.05 11.78 3.22
CA ASN A 38 -0.04 12.51 4.48
C ASN A 38 -1.43 13.06 4.83
N THR A 39 -2.16 13.61 3.84
CA THR A 39 -3.52 14.12 4.03
C THR A 39 -4.47 13.02 4.49
N VAL A 40 -4.43 11.85 3.84
CA VAL A 40 -5.28 10.71 4.19
C VAL A 40 -4.92 10.15 5.56
N ASN A 41 -3.63 10.01 5.88
CA ASN A 41 -3.17 9.48 7.16
C ASN A 41 -3.52 10.39 8.35
N ALA A 42 -3.73 11.68 8.13
CA ALA A 42 -4.15 12.63 9.16
C ALA A 42 -5.67 12.59 9.46
N GLN A 43 -6.44 11.79 8.71
CA GLN A 43 -7.89 11.69 8.92
C GLN A 43 -8.26 10.72 10.07
N PRO A 44 -9.50 10.76 10.57
CA PRO A 44 -10.02 9.78 11.53
C PRO A 44 -9.99 8.34 10.97
N PRO A 45 -10.05 7.30 11.85
CA PRO A 45 -9.93 5.88 11.44
C PRO A 45 -10.90 5.41 10.36
N LEU A 46 -12.11 5.97 10.28
CA LEU A 46 -13.06 5.67 9.19
C LEU A 46 -12.48 5.93 7.79
N THR A 47 -11.45 6.77 7.69
CA THR A 47 -10.79 7.19 6.46
C THR A 47 -9.33 6.75 6.41
N SER A 48 -8.59 6.86 7.52
CA SER A 48 -7.14 6.61 7.58
C SER A 48 -6.77 5.16 7.86
N ALA A 49 -7.74 4.30 8.20
CA ALA A 49 -7.47 2.87 8.30
C ALA A 49 -6.85 2.37 6.97
N PRO A 50 -5.85 1.47 7.01
CA PRO A 50 -5.05 1.12 5.83
C PRO A 50 -5.86 0.74 4.59
N ASN A 51 -6.95 0.02 4.76
CA ASN A 51 -7.85 -0.38 3.69
C ASN A 51 -8.68 0.80 3.13
N ALA A 52 -9.23 1.64 3.98
CA ALA A 52 -9.98 2.81 3.55
C ALA A 52 -9.06 3.89 2.95
N GLY A 53 -7.91 4.14 3.61
CA GLY A 53 -6.93 5.13 3.16
C GLY A 53 -6.38 4.83 1.77
N SER A 54 -6.21 3.55 1.42
CA SER A 54 -5.76 3.16 0.07
C SER A 54 -6.71 3.64 -1.02
N ILE A 55 -8.03 3.62 -0.80
CA ILE A 55 -9.02 4.10 -1.76
C ILE A 55 -8.82 5.60 -2.06
N PHE A 56 -8.62 6.41 -1.02
CA PHE A 56 -8.48 7.86 -1.20
C PHE A 56 -7.15 8.26 -1.84
N VAL A 57 -6.06 7.54 -1.53
CA VAL A 57 -4.77 7.70 -2.21
C VAL A 57 -4.92 7.28 -3.68
N ALA A 58 -5.56 6.16 -3.95
CA ALA A 58 -5.83 5.68 -5.32
C ALA A 58 -6.69 6.67 -6.12
N MET A 59 -7.71 7.29 -5.52
CA MET A 59 -8.49 8.35 -6.19
C MET A 59 -7.61 9.52 -6.61
N ALA A 60 -6.71 9.97 -5.73
CA ALA A 60 -5.78 11.06 -6.08
C ALA A 60 -4.83 10.65 -7.21
N GLN A 61 -4.21 9.46 -7.12
CA GLN A 61 -3.23 9.00 -8.12
C GLN A 61 -3.87 8.61 -9.46
N GLY A 62 -5.07 8.06 -9.44
CA GLY A 62 -5.84 7.80 -10.66
C GLY A 62 -6.23 9.08 -11.40
N ALA A 63 -6.61 10.14 -10.68
CA ALA A 63 -6.86 11.45 -11.28
C ALA A 63 -5.57 12.07 -11.85
N VAL A 64 -4.44 11.95 -11.13
CA VAL A 64 -3.12 12.41 -11.61
C VAL A 64 -2.74 11.68 -12.89
N TYR A 65 -2.84 10.36 -12.94
CA TYR A 65 -2.57 9.59 -14.14
C TYR A 65 -3.49 9.98 -15.31
N GLY A 66 -4.79 10.10 -15.05
CA GLY A 66 -5.76 10.54 -16.06
C GLY A 66 -5.41 11.90 -16.67
N ALA A 67 -4.95 12.85 -15.84
CA ALA A 67 -4.54 14.17 -16.26
C ALA A 67 -3.22 14.17 -17.03
N VAL A 68 -2.18 13.54 -16.50
CA VAL A 68 -0.84 13.50 -17.11
C VAL A 68 -0.86 12.72 -18.41
N ASN A 69 -1.50 11.54 -18.45
CA ASN A 69 -1.63 10.75 -19.67
C ASN A 69 -2.49 11.43 -20.76
N ALA A 70 -3.34 12.39 -20.40
CA ALA A 70 -4.05 13.21 -21.39
C ALA A 70 -3.13 14.28 -22.03
N VAL A 71 -2.06 14.69 -21.33
CA VAL A 71 -1.05 15.62 -21.84
C VAL A 71 -0.02 14.89 -22.70
N ASP A 72 0.58 13.85 -22.14
CA ASP A 72 1.61 13.03 -22.79
C ASP A 72 1.19 11.55 -22.76
N ARG A 73 0.71 11.07 -23.90
CA ARG A 73 0.01 9.78 -24.00
C ARG A 73 0.97 8.64 -24.21
N HIS A 74 1.43 8.03 -23.11
CA HIS A 74 2.23 6.79 -23.10
C HIS A 74 1.42 5.53 -22.73
N GLY A 75 0.23 5.70 -22.14
CA GLY A 75 -0.61 4.59 -21.71
C GLY A 75 -2.07 4.70 -22.21
N LYS A 76 -2.86 3.67 -21.91
CA LYS A 76 -4.30 3.69 -22.20
C LYS A 76 -4.96 4.86 -21.49
N PRO A 77 -5.93 5.56 -22.12
CA PRO A 77 -6.76 6.53 -21.44
C PRO A 77 -7.47 5.87 -20.24
N TYR A 78 -7.50 6.57 -19.10
CA TYR A 78 -8.24 6.12 -17.93
C TYR A 78 -9.47 6.98 -17.73
N LEU A 79 -9.38 8.17 -17.19
CA LEU A 79 -10.51 9.04 -16.93
C LEU A 79 -10.76 10.07 -18.06
N VAL A 80 -9.69 10.49 -18.74
CA VAL A 80 -9.71 11.52 -19.78
C VAL A 80 -9.26 10.94 -21.11
N ASN A 81 -10.19 10.73 -22.01
CA ASN A 81 -9.88 10.16 -23.33
C ASN A 81 -9.35 11.18 -24.34
N ARG A 82 -9.62 12.46 -24.13
CA ARG A 82 -9.15 13.57 -25.02
C ARG A 82 -7.67 13.88 -24.76
N SER A 83 -6.90 14.18 -25.83
CA SER A 83 -5.48 14.56 -25.73
C SER A 83 -5.28 16.07 -25.71
N PHE A 84 -4.27 16.52 -24.91
CA PHE A 84 -3.91 17.92 -24.71
C PHE A 84 -2.39 18.14 -24.76
N PRO A 85 -1.71 17.83 -25.88
CA PRO A 85 -0.24 17.74 -25.94
C PRO A 85 0.50 19.08 -25.71
N LYS A 86 -0.23 20.20 -25.63
CA LYS A 86 0.34 21.52 -25.34
C LYS A 86 0.13 21.96 -23.89
N ALA A 87 -0.51 21.14 -23.06
CA ALA A 87 -0.74 21.45 -21.66
C ALA A 87 0.52 21.15 -20.81
N SER A 88 0.62 21.82 -19.66
CA SER A 88 1.66 21.49 -18.66
C SER A 88 1.24 20.22 -17.88
N ALA A 89 2.06 19.18 -17.94
CA ALA A 89 1.84 17.95 -17.18
C ALA A 89 1.92 18.19 -15.66
N ASP A 90 2.85 19.04 -15.21
CA ASP A 90 2.97 19.40 -13.79
C ASP A 90 1.75 20.15 -13.28
N ALA A 91 1.23 21.12 -14.05
CA ALA A 91 0.01 21.84 -13.66
C ALA A 91 -1.22 20.92 -13.67
N ALA A 92 -1.26 19.96 -14.59
CA ALA A 92 -2.33 18.97 -14.67
C ALA A 92 -2.28 18.01 -13.48
N ALA A 93 -1.09 17.48 -13.13
CA ALA A 93 -0.87 16.60 -11.98
C ALA A 93 -1.24 17.28 -10.65
N ALA A 94 -0.67 18.47 -10.40
CA ALA A 94 -0.93 19.23 -9.18
C ALA A 94 -2.41 19.55 -9.01
N THR A 95 -3.08 19.97 -10.10
CA THR A 95 -4.49 20.32 -10.05
C THR A 95 -5.38 19.11 -9.84
N ALA A 96 -5.10 17.99 -10.51
CA ALA A 96 -5.87 16.76 -10.37
C ALA A 96 -5.85 16.25 -8.93
N ALA A 97 -4.64 16.10 -8.34
CA ALA A 97 -4.49 15.68 -6.96
C ALA A 97 -5.16 16.66 -5.98
N PHE A 98 -4.88 17.96 -6.12
CA PHE A 98 -5.47 18.98 -5.25
C PHE A 98 -6.99 18.94 -5.26
N ARG A 99 -7.62 18.90 -6.43
CA ARG A 99 -9.09 18.95 -6.53
C ARG A 99 -9.74 17.70 -5.90
N VAL A 100 -9.19 16.51 -6.11
CA VAL A 100 -9.68 15.30 -5.44
C VAL A 100 -9.54 15.43 -3.93
N LEU A 101 -8.33 15.72 -3.43
CA LEU A 101 -8.05 15.81 -2.00
C LEU A 101 -8.84 16.92 -1.32
N TYR A 102 -8.94 18.09 -1.94
CA TYR A 102 -9.66 19.22 -1.36
C TYR A 102 -11.17 19.01 -1.31
N THR A 103 -11.74 18.31 -2.28
CA THR A 103 -13.15 17.93 -2.26
C THR A 103 -13.46 16.95 -1.12
N LEU A 104 -12.57 16.00 -0.89
CA LEU A 104 -12.75 14.96 0.14
C LEU A 104 -12.34 15.41 1.55
N PHE A 105 -11.32 16.27 1.66
CA PHE A 105 -10.64 16.67 2.91
C PHE A 105 -10.22 18.15 2.87
N PRO A 106 -11.17 19.10 2.81
CA PRO A 106 -10.84 20.52 2.65
C PRO A 106 -9.96 21.02 3.80
N SER A 107 -8.81 21.67 3.44
CA SER A 107 -7.90 22.26 4.42
C SER A 107 -7.10 23.44 3.84
N ALA A 108 -6.71 24.37 4.71
CA ALA A 108 -5.84 25.49 4.34
C ALA A 108 -4.45 25.00 3.88
N ALA A 109 -3.95 23.89 4.45
CA ALA A 109 -2.68 23.31 4.06
C ALA A 109 -2.67 22.85 2.60
N LEU A 110 -3.75 22.21 2.12
CA LEU A 110 -3.90 21.81 0.73
C LEU A 110 -3.95 23.03 -0.21
N GLN A 111 -4.65 24.11 0.18
CA GLN A 111 -4.68 25.35 -0.62
C GLN A 111 -3.30 25.98 -0.72
N THR A 112 -2.55 26.03 0.39
CA THR A 112 -1.18 26.56 0.41
C THR A 112 -0.25 25.72 -0.47
N ALA A 113 -0.32 24.41 -0.36
CA ALA A 113 0.49 23.50 -1.17
C ALA A 113 0.19 23.66 -2.67
N TYR A 114 -1.08 23.77 -3.04
CA TYR A 114 -1.49 23.99 -4.43
C TYR A 114 -1.03 25.36 -4.96
N GLY A 115 -1.20 26.43 -4.18
CA GLY A 115 -0.68 27.74 -4.52
C GLY A 115 0.85 27.73 -4.77
N GLY A 116 1.58 26.99 -3.90
CA GLY A 116 3.03 26.81 -4.05
C GLY A 116 3.41 26.04 -5.32
N SER A 117 2.69 24.95 -5.65
CA SER A 117 2.89 24.21 -6.91
C SER A 117 2.69 25.12 -8.12
N LEU A 118 1.59 25.85 -8.17
CA LEU A 118 1.31 26.72 -9.30
C LEU A 118 2.28 27.90 -9.41
N ALA A 119 2.78 28.43 -8.28
CA ALA A 119 3.77 29.50 -8.30
C ALA A 119 5.12 29.03 -8.88
N GLY A 120 5.48 27.75 -8.70
CA GLY A 120 6.69 27.15 -9.26
C GLY A 120 6.62 26.87 -10.78
N ILE A 121 5.43 26.87 -11.37
CA ILE A 121 5.23 26.62 -12.80
C ILE A 121 5.10 27.97 -13.54
N PRO A 122 5.92 28.23 -14.58
CA PRO A 122 5.88 29.49 -15.33
C PRO A 122 4.49 29.79 -15.91
N ASN A 123 4.05 31.07 -15.78
CA ASN A 123 2.77 31.49 -16.32
C ASN A 123 2.78 31.40 -17.85
N SER A 124 1.83 30.64 -18.39
CA SER A 124 1.73 30.36 -19.82
C SER A 124 0.36 29.76 -20.18
N ALA A 125 0.01 29.80 -21.46
CA ALA A 125 -1.17 29.07 -21.94
C ALA A 125 -1.11 27.56 -21.67
N ALA A 126 0.09 26.97 -21.63
CA ALA A 126 0.29 25.57 -21.28
C ALA A 126 -0.10 25.29 -19.82
N LYS A 127 0.28 26.16 -18.87
CA LYS A 127 -0.13 26.07 -17.48
C LYS A 127 -1.65 26.16 -17.33
N ASP A 128 -2.27 27.16 -17.95
CA ASP A 128 -3.73 27.36 -17.89
C ASP A 128 -4.48 26.16 -18.46
N GLN A 129 -3.95 25.56 -19.53
CA GLN A 129 -4.50 24.34 -20.12
C GLN A 129 -4.29 23.14 -19.19
N GLY A 130 -3.12 23.00 -18.56
CA GLY A 130 -2.82 21.95 -17.59
C GLY A 130 -3.80 21.99 -16.40
N ILE A 131 -4.07 23.16 -15.84
CA ILE A 131 -5.08 23.35 -14.79
C ILE A 131 -6.44 22.82 -15.24
N LYS A 132 -6.91 23.17 -16.43
CA LYS A 132 -8.21 22.69 -16.95
C LYS A 132 -8.24 21.18 -17.14
N VAL A 133 -7.13 20.57 -17.58
CA VAL A 133 -7.02 19.11 -17.72
C VAL A 133 -7.06 18.42 -16.35
N GLY A 134 -6.35 18.96 -15.35
CA GLY A 134 -6.38 18.47 -13.98
C GLY A 134 -7.78 18.55 -13.36
N GLU A 135 -8.48 19.65 -13.55
CA GLU A 135 -9.88 19.80 -13.09
C GLU A 135 -10.82 18.75 -13.74
N MET A 136 -10.64 18.52 -15.03
CA MET A 136 -11.42 17.54 -15.78
C MET A 136 -11.18 16.10 -15.26
N ALA A 137 -9.93 15.72 -15.02
CA ALA A 137 -9.57 14.41 -14.49
C ALA A 137 -10.08 14.20 -13.05
N ALA A 138 -9.96 15.22 -12.20
CA ALA A 138 -10.47 15.19 -10.84
C ALA A 138 -12.00 15.04 -10.81
N ALA A 139 -12.71 15.81 -11.61
CA ALA A 139 -14.17 15.73 -11.72
C ALA A 139 -14.62 14.33 -12.18
N ALA A 140 -13.93 13.75 -13.17
CA ALA A 140 -14.20 12.40 -13.63
C ALA A 140 -13.95 11.35 -12.53
N MET A 141 -12.85 11.44 -11.79
CA MET A 141 -12.55 10.53 -10.68
C MET A 141 -13.60 10.61 -9.57
N LEU A 142 -13.98 11.82 -9.17
CA LEU A 142 -15.00 12.01 -8.13
C LEU A 142 -16.37 11.48 -8.56
N ALA A 143 -16.68 11.58 -9.85
CA ALA A 143 -17.93 11.05 -10.42
C ALA A 143 -17.99 9.51 -10.45
N GLU A 144 -16.83 8.82 -10.40
CA GLU A 144 -16.78 7.35 -10.36
C GLU A 144 -17.41 6.75 -9.09
N GLY A 145 -17.44 7.48 -7.98
CA GLY A 145 -18.14 7.07 -6.76
C GLY A 145 -17.43 5.99 -5.95
N HIS A 146 -16.10 6.04 -5.87
CA HIS A 146 -15.31 5.09 -5.07
C HIS A 146 -15.43 5.34 -3.55
N ASP A 147 -15.79 6.56 -3.13
CA ASP A 147 -16.02 6.89 -1.73
C ASP A 147 -17.34 6.31 -1.24
N GLY A 148 -17.25 5.16 -0.58
CA GLY A 148 -18.39 4.45 0.01
C GLY A 148 -18.44 4.58 1.53
N ARG A 149 -17.82 5.60 2.12
CA ARG A 149 -17.76 5.77 3.58
C ARG A 149 -19.13 5.72 4.22
N THR A 150 -19.34 4.69 5.03
CA THR A 150 -20.58 4.49 5.78
C THR A 150 -20.23 3.94 7.16
N VAL A 151 -20.89 4.45 8.20
CA VAL A 151 -20.80 3.86 9.52
C VAL A 151 -21.69 2.62 9.54
N ILE A 152 -21.07 1.45 9.65
CA ILE A 152 -21.76 0.17 9.79
C ILE A 152 -21.62 -0.27 11.25
N GLY A 153 -22.72 -0.73 11.84
CA GLY A 153 -22.69 -1.27 13.20
C GLY A 153 -21.82 -2.53 13.30
N CYS A 154 -21.36 -2.81 14.52
CA CYS A 154 -20.60 -4.02 14.80
C CYS A 154 -21.45 -5.27 14.55
N THR A 155 -20.97 -6.18 13.73
CA THR A 155 -21.55 -7.52 13.62
C THR A 155 -20.92 -8.40 14.70
N PHE A 156 -21.73 -9.00 15.55
CA PHE A 156 -21.26 -9.91 16.59
C PHE A 156 -21.23 -11.34 16.05
N GLY A 157 -20.15 -12.08 16.41
CA GLY A 157 -20.04 -13.48 16.09
C GLY A 157 -21.09 -14.32 16.83
N SER A 158 -21.35 -15.49 16.27
CA SER A 158 -22.32 -16.46 16.83
C SER A 158 -21.77 -17.32 17.98
N GLY A 159 -20.49 -17.22 18.31
CA GLY A 159 -19.80 -18.12 19.23
C GLY A 159 -19.53 -19.52 18.66
N LEU A 160 -19.85 -19.77 17.39
CA LEU A 160 -19.61 -21.04 16.70
C LEU A 160 -18.13 -21.21 16.33
N ALA A 161 -17.71 -22.48 16.25
CA ALA A 161 -16.39 -22.82 15.75
C ALA A 161 -16.16 -22.27 14.32
N GLY A 162 -14.97 -21.72 14.07
CA GLY A 162 -14.59 -21.15 12.79
C GLY A 162 -15.15 -19.74 12.50
N VAL A 163 -16.11 -19.26 13.28
CA VAL A 163 -16.75 -17.97 13.05
C VAL A 163 -16.03 -16.85 13.81
N TRP A 164 -15.78 -15.74 13.11
CA TRP A 164 -15.16 -14.57 13.72
C TRP A 164 -16.06 -13.93 14.78
N GLU A 165 -15.43 -13.47 15.84
CA GLU A 165 -16.06 -12.66 16.89
C GLU A 165 -15.14 -11.49 17.27
N PRO A 166 -15.69 -10.31 17.62
CA PRO A 166 -14.88 -9.19 18.03
C PRO A 166 -14.22 -9.49 19.38
N LEU A 167 -12.94 -9.14 19.47
CA LEU A 167 -12.20 -9.17 20.73
C LEU A 167 -12.55 -7.95 21.58
N ALA A 168 -12.28 -8.06 22.89
CA ALA A 168 -12.44 -6.91 23.78
C ALA A 168 -11.47 -5.79 23.38
N GLY A 169 -12.00 -4.63 23.13
CA GLY A 169 -11.26 -3.39 22.94
C GLY A 169 -11.03 -2.65 24.27
N PRO A 170 -10.53 -1.41 24.21
CA PRO A 170 -10.36 -0.56 25.39
C PRO A 170 -11.64 -0.45 26.21
N GLY A 171 -11.53 -0.61 27.53
CA GLY A 171 -12.67 -0.55 28.44
C GLY A 171 -13.60 -1.77 28.37
N GLY A 172 -13.22 -2.86 27.71
CA GLY A 172 -13.99 -4.09 27.60
C GLY A 172 -15.10 -4.07 26.53
N ALA A 173 -15.29 -2.97 25.82
CA ALA A 173 -16.22 -2.92 24.69
C ALA A 173 -15.70 -3.74 23.50
N PRO A 174 -16.58 -4.34 22.68
CA PRO A 174 -16.14 -5.05 21.48
C PRO A 174 -15.37 -4.13 20.52
N ALA A 175 -14.21 -4.56 20.04
CA ALA A 175 -13.47 -3.88 18.99
C ALA A 175 -14.07 -4.22 17.63
N CYS A 176 -14.58 -3.24 16.93
CA CYS A 176 -15.24 -3.40 15.64
C CYS A 176 -14.45 -2.72 14.52
N ASP A 177 -14.50 -3.32 13.33
CA ASP A 177 -13.94 -2.70 12.13
C ASP A 177 -14.61 -1.34 11.86
N PRO A 178 -13.86 -0.23 11.80
CA PRO A 178 -14.44 1.06 11.42
C PRO A 178 -14.75 1.15 9.93
N THR A 179 -14.27 0.20 9.11
CA THR A 179 -14.25 0.30 7.65
C THR A 179 -14.77 -0.94 6.90
N PRO A 180 -15.82 -1.62 7.38
CA PRO A 180 -16.36 -2.79 6.69
C PRO A 180 -16.95 -2.43 5.30
N TRP A 181 -17.28 -1.16 5.08
CA TRP A 181 -17.77 -0.62 3.82
C TRP A 181 -16.80 -0.85 2.64
N VAL A 182 -15.49 -0.97 2.91
CA VAL A 182 -14.45 -1.17 1.88
C VAL A 182 -14.73 -2.43 1.04
N GLY A 183 -15.21 -3.50 1.64
CA GLY A 183 -15.56 -4.74 0.92
C GLY A 183 -16.72 -4.60 -0.09
N ASN A 184 -17.44 -3.47 -0.05
CA ASN A 184 -18.53 -3.13 -0.99
C ASN A 184 -18.21 -1.88 -1.81
N ALA A 185 -17.01 -1.31 -1.68
CA ALA A 185 -16.60 -0.15 -2.46
C ALA A 185 -16.50 -0.53 -3.96
N LYS A 186 -16.75 0.47 -4.82
CA LYS A 186 -16.56 0.29 -6.26
C LYS A 186 -15.06 0.17 -6.55
N PRO A 187 -14.59 -0.91 -7.19
CA PRO A 187 -13.19 -1.03 -7.59
C PRO A 187 -12.82 -0.04 -8.69
N PHE A 188 -11.50 0.18 -8.86
CA PHE A 188 -10.94 1.12 -9.85
C PHE A 188 -10.81 0.50 -11.25
N VAL A 189 -10.36 -0.75 -11.34
CA VAL A 189 -10.07 -1.43 -12.61
C VAL A 189 -10.68 -2.83 -12.64
N VAL A 190 -10.65 -3.59 -11.54
CA VAL A 190 -11.31 -4.89 -11.50
C VAL A 190 -12.82 -4.73 -11.58
N LYS A 191 -13.53 -5.74 -12.08
CA LYS A 191 -14.95 -5.63 -12.42
C LYS A 191 -15.88 -5.64 -11.20
N SER A 192 -15.45 -6.27 -10.12
CA SER A 192 -16.22 -6.36 -8.87
C SER A 192 -15.32 -6.64 -7.68
N ALA A 193 -15.79 -6.32 -6.46
CA ALA A 193 -15.12 -6.61 -5.21
C ALA A 193 -14.90 -8.10 -4.93
N SER A 194 -15.54 -8.99 -5.66
CA SER A 194 -15.43 -10.44 -5.52
C SER A 194 -14.81 -11.15 -6.73
N GLN A 195 -14.19 -10.39 -7.65
CA GLN A 195 -13.63 -10.96 -8.89
C GLN A 195 -12.56 -12.01 -8.61
N PHE A 196 -11.73 -11.80 -7.61
CA PHE A 196 -10.60 -12.66 -7.22
C PHE A 196 -10.87 -13.32 -5.86
N ARG A 197 -12.01 -14.02 -5.74
CA ARG A 197 -12.35 -14.75 -4.50
C ARG A 197 -11.30 -15.78 -4.19
N THR A 198 -10.73 -15.73 -2.97
CA THR A 198 -9.79 -16.73 -2.46
C THR A 198 -10.47 -18.08 -2.25
N ALA A 199 -9.68 -19.16 -2.20
CA ALA A 199 -10.23 -20.50 -1.94
C ALA A 199 -10.78 -20.67 -0.51
N GLY A 200 -10.45 -19.73 0.39
CA GLY A 200 -10.95 -19.70 1.76
C GLY A 200 -10.08 -20.42 2.78
N PRO A 201 -10.54 -20.41 4.05
CA PRO A 201 -9.86 -21.09 5.14
C PRO A 201 -9.91 -22.62 4.96
N TYR A 202 -8.94 -23.32 5.55
CA TYR A 202 -8.99 -24.79 5.61
C TYR A 202 -10.17 -25.27 6.47
N PRO A 203 -10.78 -26.43 6.15
CA PRO A 203 -11.76 -27.09 7.02
C PRO A 203 -11.17 -27.34 8.42
N LEU A 204 -11.96 -27.10 9.47
CA LEU A 204 -11.48 -27.16 10.86
C LEU A 204 -10.94 -28.55 11.26
N ASP A 205 -11.53 -29.62 10.71
CA ASP A 205 -11.12 -31.02 10.95
C ASP A 205 -9.91 -31.46 10.13
N SER A 206 -9.36 -30.58 9.27
CA SER A 206 -8.23 -30.92 8.40
C SER A 206 -6.88 -30.85 9.09
N ALA A 207 -5.94 -31.67 8.64
CA ALA A 207 -4.54 -31.61 9.08
C ALA A 207 -3.86 -30.28 8.68
N ALA A 208 -4.29 -29.66 7.59
CA ALA A 208 -3.77 -28.37 7.13
C ALA A 208 -4.18 -27.24 8.08
N TYR A 209 -5.43 -27.21 8.54
CA TYR A 209 -5.88 -26.26 9.57
C TYR A 209 -5.09 -26.45 10.88
N ALA A 210 -4.94 -27.70 11.32
CA ALA A 210 -4.18 -27.99 12.54
C ALA A 210 -2.71 -27.55 12.43
N ALA A 211 -2.09 -27.71 11.26
CA ALA A 211 -0.72 -27.22 11.02
C ALA A 211 -0.64 -25.71 11.18
N ASP A 212 -1.56 -24.96 10.57
CA ASP A 212 -1.65 -23.50 10.66
C ASP A 212 -1.85 -23.03 12.11
N VAL A 213 -2.78 -23.65 12.84
CA VAL A 213 -3.05 -23.31 14.25
C VAL A 213 -1.82 -23.55 15.12
N ASN A 214 -1.18 -24.74 15.00
CA ASN A 214 -0.03 -25.11 15.81
C ASN A 214 1.22 -24.27 15.48
N GLU A 215 1.39 -23.86 14.21
CA GLU A 215 2.47 -22.96 13.81
C GLU A 215 2.31 -21.60 14.50
N VAL A 216 1.13 -20.96 14.36
CA VAL A 216 0.87 -19.66 14.97
C VAL A 216 0.88 -19.75 16.48
N LYS A 217 0.34 -20.82 17.07
CA LYS A 217 0.35 -21.05 18.52
C LYS A 217 1.77 -21.03 19.07
N THR A 218 2.73 -21.58 18.35
CA THR A 218 4.12 -21.72 18.79
C THR A 218 4.97 -20.50 18.46
N LEU A 219 4.88 -19.98 17.23
CA LEU A 219 5.66 -18.84 16.75
C LEU A 219 5.07 -17.49 17.15
N GLY A 220 3.74 -17.38 17.13
CA GLY A 220 3.02 -16.12 17.33
C GLY A 220 2.79 -15.73 18.78
N VAL A 221 3.02 -16.63 19.75
CA VAL A 221 2.85 -16.33 21.17
C VAL A 221 3.83 -15.24 21.65
N TRP A 222 3.39 -14.37 22.55
CA TRP A 222 4.20 -13.23 23.01
C TRP A 222 5.58 -13.65 23.56
N ASN A 223 5.66 -14.74 24.33
CA ASN A 223 6.86 -15.29 24.96
C ASN A 223 7.42 -16.52 24.25
N SER A 224 7.30 -16.59 22.93
CA SER A 224 7.80 -17.71 22.14
C SER A 224 9.30 -17.94 22.39
N VAL A 225 9.64 -19.17 22.77
CA VAL A 225 11.03 -19.59 23.01
C VAL A 225 11.76 -20.04 21.75
N ILE A 226 11.03 -20.20 20.64
CA ILE A 226 11.60 -20.62 19.35
C ILE A 226 11.65 -19.47 18.32
N ARG A 227 10.86 -18.40 18.50
CA ARG A 227 10.93 -17.21 17.65
C ARG A 227 12.19 -16.43 17.98
N THR A 228 13.04 -16.20 16.99
CA THR A 228 14.28 -15.45 17.15
C THR A 228 14.01 -13.95 17.34
N PHE A 229 15.03 -13.22 17.84
CA PHE A 229 14.97 -11.74 17.91
C PHE A 229 14.73 -11.11 16.53
N ALA A 230 15.40 -11.59 15.48
CA ALA A 230 15.23 -11.08 14.12
C ALA A 230 13.80 -11.26 13.60
N GLN A 231 13.13 -12.38 13.92
CA GLN A 231 11.73 -12.62 13.57
C GLN A 231 10.78 -11.72 14.36
N THR A 232 11.03 -11.52 15.65
CA THR A 232 10.29 -10.54 16.47
C THR A 232 10.44 -9.13 15.91
N HIS A 233 11.68 -8.74 15.59
CA HIS A 233 11.96 -7.43 15.00
C HIS A 233 11.23 -7.23 13.66
N ALA A 234 11.24 -8.22 12.77
CA ALA A 234 10.51 -8.16 11.50
C ALA A 234 8.98 -8.04 11.71
N ALA A 235 8.42 -8.82 12.65
CA ALA A 235 7.00 -8.74 13.00
C ALA A 235 6.59 -7.33 13.44
N VAL A 236 7.44 -6.69 14.23
CA VAL A 236 7.25 -5.31 14.69
C VAL A 236 7.45 -4.29 13.57
N PHE A 237 8.50 -4.44 12.76
CA PHE A 237 8.84 -3.55 11.65
C PHE A 237 7.65 -3.35 10.70
N TRP A 238 6.94 -4.43 10.38
CA TRP A 238 5.80 -4.39 9.45
C TRP A 238 4.47 -3.93 10.09
N GLN A 239 4.47 -3.51 11.37
CA GLN A 239 3.32 -2.85 11.99
C GLN A 239 3.31 -1.34 11.68
N THR A 240 3.34 -1.00 10.43
CA THR A 240 3.34 0.39 9.91
C THR A 240 2.20 0.59 8.92
N ASN A 241 1.90 1.85 8.58
CA ASN A 241 0.92 2.14 7.55
C ASN A 241 1.46 1.72 6.17
N PRO A 242 0.83 0.75 5.47
CA PRO A 242 1.36 0.22 4.22
C PRO A 242 1.33 1.28 3.10
N ALA A 243 0.29 2.12 3.00
CA ALA A 243 0.24 3.17 1.98
C ALA A 243 1.43 4.14 2.12
N ALA A 244 1.76 4.55 3.37
CA ALA A 244 2.92 5.40 3.61
C ALA A 244 4.24 4.71 3.19
N ASN A 245 4.39 3.42 3.52
CA ASN A 245 5.62 2.67 3.27
C ASN A 245 5.85 2.41 1.78
N TYR A 246 4.89 1.82 1.07
CA TYR A 246 5.08 1.45 -0.34
C TYR A 246 5.13 2.67 -1.26
N ASN A 247 4.36 3.72 -0.99
CA ASN A 247 4.48 4.98 -1.72
C ASN A 247 5.83 5.67 -1.46
N ALA A 248 6.41 5.57 -0.26
CA ALA A 248 7.76 6.06 0.00
C ALA A 248 8.83 5.26 -0.78
N ILE A 249 8.66 3.95 -0.97
CA ILE A 249 9.52 3.14 -1.84
C ILE A 249 9.40 3.62 -3.30
N ALA A 250 8.18 3.84 -3.80
CA ALA A 250 7.96 4.33 -5.15
C ALA A 250 8.58 5.71 -5.38
N ARG A 251 8.43 6.66 -4.43
CA ARG A 251 9.07 7.99 -4.52
C ARG A 251 10.60 7.88 -4.61
N ARG A 252 11.21 6.98 -3.82
CA ARG A 252 12.66 6.75 -3.92
C ARG A 252 13.08 6.19 -5.27
N PHE A 253 12.30 5.31 -5.88
CA PHE A 253 12.58 4.85 -7.25
C PHE A 253 12.51 6.00 -8.25
N VAL A 254 11.49 6.86 -8.15
CA VAL A 254 11.37 8.03 -9.04
C VAL A 254 12.61 8.91 -8.93
N ASP A 255 13.03 9.22 -7.71
CA ASP A 255 14.18 10.10 -7.47
C ASP A 255 15.50 9.46 -7.90
N GLN A 256 15.76 8.21 -7.51
CA GLN A 256 17.02 7.52 -7.77
C GLN A 256 17.23 7.16 -9.26
N LEU A 257 16.14 6.83 -9.94
CA LEU A 257 16.17 6.44 -11.35
C LEU A 257 15.82 7.59 -12.30
N SER A 258 15.55 8.78 -11.75
CA SER A 258 15.15 9.98 -12.50
C SER A 258 13.96 9.71 -13.44
N ILE A 259 12.94 9.01 -12.94
CA ILE A 259 11.73 8.68 -13.70
C ILE A 259 10.98 9.98 -14.00
N ASP A 260 10.59 10.19 -15.24
CA ASP A 260 9.89 11.40 -15.68
C ASP A 260 8.45 11.49 -15.13
N VAL A 261 7.80 12.64 -15.37
CA VAL A 261 6.45 12.93 -14.86
C VAL A 261 5.41 11.91 -15.36
N THR A 262 5.51 11.49 -16.61
CA THR A 262 4.55 10.59 -17.27
C THR A 262 4.65 9.19 -16.73
N ASP A 263 5.86 8.65 -16.65
CA ASP A 263 6.11 7.33 -16.08
C ASP A 263 5.92 7.32 -14.56
N SER A 264 6.21 8.43 -13.85
CA SER A 264 5.87 8.57 -12.43
C SER A 264 4.36 8.46 -12.21
N ALA A 265 3.55 9.17 -13.00
CA ALA A 265 2.10 9.10 -12.90
C ALA A 265 1.57 7.67 -13.15
N ARG A 266 2.17 6.94 -14.10
CA ARG A 266 1.84 5.56 -14.41
C ARG A 266 2.25 4.61 -13.26
N LEU A 267 3.45 4.79 -12.68
CA LEU A 267 3.93 3.99 -11.55
C LEU A 267 3.00 4.11 -10.35
N PHE A 268 2.69 5.35 -9.93
CA PHE A 268 1.82 5.55 -8.77
C PHE A 268 0.38 5.10 -9.02
N ALA A 269 -0.14 5.28 -10.22
CA ALA A 269 -1.47 4.77 -10.55
C ALA A 269 -1.51 3.24 -10.54
N LEU A 270 -0.53 2.55 -11.15
CA LEU A 270 -0.44 1.10 -11.09
C LEU A 270 -0.33 0.60 -9.65
N LEU A 271 0.53 1.22 -8.84
CA LEU A 271 0.71 0.89 -7.42
C LEU A 271 -0.58 1.06 -6.63
N ASP A 272 -1.15 2.26 -6.64
CA ASP A 272 -2.20 2.62 -5.69
C ASP A 272 -3.57 2.09 -6.11
N LEU A 273 -3.91 2.09 -7.41
CA LEU A 273 -5.17 1.52 -7.87
C LEU A 273 -5.22 0.00 -7.68
N SER A 274 -4.09 -0.69 -7.99
CA SER A 274 -4.03 -2.14 -7.77
C SER A 274 -4.09 -2.50 -6.29
N SER A 275 -3.39 -1.75 -5.43
CA SER A 275 -3.40 -1.99 -3.99
C SER A 275 -4.78 -1.73 -3.38
N ALA A 276 -5.49 -0.70 -3.85
CA ALA A 276 -6.86 -0.44 -3.43
C ALA A 276 -7.82 -1.55 -3.90
N ASP A 277 -7.73 -1.96 -5.17
CA ASP A 277 -8.53 -3.05 -5.71
C ASP A 277 -8.27 -4.39 -4.98
N ALA A 278 -7.01 -4.68 -4.63
CA ALA A 278 -6.65 -5.86 -3.84
C ALA A 278 -7.27 -5.81 -2.43
N LEU A 279 -7.27 -4.63 -1.78
CA LEU A 279 -7.92 -4.48 -0.47
C LEU A 279 -9.45 -4.52 -0.53
N ILE A 280 -10.06 -3.97 -1.57
CA ILE A 280 -11.51 -4.09 -1.79
C ILE A 280 -11.88 -5.58 -1.89
N ASN A 281 -11.15 -6.35 -2.71
CA ASN A 281 -11.37 -7.80 -2.82
C ASN A 281 -11.10 -8.51 -1.50
N ALA A 282 -10.00 -8.21 -0.81
CA ALA A 282 -9.67 -8.83 0.47
C ALA A 282 -10.74 -8.54 1.54
N TRP A 283 -11.29 -7.30 1.61
CA TRP A 283 -12.34 -6.98 2.57
C TRP A 283 -13.67 -7.63 2.23
N ASN A 284 -14.00 -7.76 0.93
CA ASN A 284 -15.16 -8.54 0.49
C ASN A 284 -15.03 -10.00 0.94
N ASP A 285 -13.85 -10.60 0.75
CA ASP A 285 -13.57 -11.97 1.17
C ASP A 285 -13.62 -12.15 2.68
N LYS A 286 -13.10 -11.19 3.46
CA LYS A 286 -13.14 -11.25 4.93
C LYS A 286 -14.54 -11.46 5.46
N TYR A 287 -15.50 -10.68 4.95
CA TYR A 287 -16.88 -10.78 5.39
C TYR A 287 -17.66 -11.93 4.74
N TYR A 288 -17.19 -12.43 3.60
CA TYR A 288 -17.73 -13.65 2.98
C TYR A 288 -17.36 -14.91 3.77
N TRP A 289 -16.06 -15.08 4.10
CA TRP A 289 -15.57 -16.23 4.84
C TRP A 289 -15.84 -16.12 6.34
N ASN A 290 -15.86 -14.91 6.88
CA ASN A 290 -16.12 -14.57 8.30
C ASN A 290 -15.36 -15.45 9.29
N PHE A 291 -14.09 -15.75 9.01
CA PHE A 291 -13.30 -16.73 9.73
C PHE A 291 -12.66 -16.15 11.00
N TRP A 292 -12.60 -16.94 12.05
CA TRP A 292 -12.05 -16.55 13.35
C TRP A 292 -10.55 -16.28 13.30
N ARG A 293 -10.06 -15.43 14.23
CA ARG A 293 -8.64 -15.10 14.40
C ARG A 293 -7.90 -16.18 15.15
N PRO A 294 -6.54 -16.29 15.00
CA PRO A 294 -5.71 -17.25 15.73
C PRO A 294 -5.95 -17.27 17.24
N ILE A 295 -6.08 -16.09 17.86
CA ILE A 295 -6.37 -15.99 19.30
C ILE A 295 -7.69 -16.67 19.68
N THR A 296 -8.74 -16.51 18.90
CA THR A 296 -10.03 -17.16 19.14
C THR A 296 -9.92 -18.66 18.92
N ALA A 297 -9.33 -19.08 17.78
CA ALA A 297 -9.15 -20.48 17.44
C ALA A 297 -8.33 -21.25 18.49
N ILE A 298 -7.20 -20.69 18.94
CA ILE A 298 -6.33 -21.33 19.94
C ILE A 298 -7.02 -21.40 21.30
N ARG A 299 -7.72 -20.33 21.70
CA ARG A 299 -8.41 -20.30 23.00
C ARG A 299 -9.66 -21.16 23.06
N LYS A 300 -10.26 -21.48 21.90
CA LYS A 300 -11.47 -22.28 21.74
C LYS A 300 -11.26 -23.55 20.91
N ALA A 301 -10.04 -24.09 20.92
CA ALA A 301 -9.75 -25.31 20.16
C ALA A 301 -10.50 -26.55 20.65
N ASP A 302 -11.14 -26.49 21.85
CA ASP A 302 -12.02 -27.53 22.37
C ASP A 302 -13.32 -27.66 21.56
N ILE A 303 -13.70 -26.68 20.76
CA ILE A 303 -14.94 -26.71 19.95
C ILE A 303 -14.68 -26.87 18.44
N ASP A 304 -13.43 -26.87 17.96
CA ASP A 304 -13.12 -26.96 16.53
C ASP A 304 -13.26 -28.36 15.92
N GLY A 305 -13.40 -29.37 16.77
CA GLY A 305 -13.53 -30.76 16.36
C GLY A 305 -12.25 -31.41 15.86
N ASN A 306 -11.10 -30.74 15.98
CA ASN A 306 -9.82 -31.25 15.52
C ASN A 306 -8.98 -31.82 16.71
N PRO A 307 -8.74 -33.14 16.77
CA PRO A 307 -8.04 -33.74 17.91
C PRO A 307 -6.56 -33.37 18.01
N THR A 308 -6.01 -32.69 16.97
CA THR A 308 -4.59 -32.32 16.92
C THR A 308 -4.35 -30.84 17.24
N THR A 309 -5.41 -30.08 17.48
CA THR A 309 -5.36 -28.72 18.05
C THR A 309 -5.66 -28.81 19.54
N LEU A 310 -4.83 -28.20 20.37
CA LEU A 310 -5.01 -28.21 21.81
C LEU A 310 -5.37 -26.82 22.31
N GLN A 311 -6.44 -26.74 23.09
CA GLN A 311 -6.88 -25.49 23.70
C GLN A 311 -5.80 -24.88 24.61
N ASP A 312 -5.63 -23.54 24.50
CA ASP A 312 -4.88 -22.73 25.46
C ASP A 312 -5.65 -21.44 25.71
N THR A 313 -6.44 -21.43 26.76
CA THR A 313 -7.31 -20.28 27.14
C THR A 313 -6.51 -19.04 27.53
N THR A 314 -5.22 -19.18 27.81
CA THR A 314 -4.32 -18.09 28.24
C THR A 314 -3.44 -17.55 27.11
N TRP A 315 -3.46 -18.17 25.95
CA TRP A 315 -2.64 -17.78 24.81
C TRP A 315 -2.82 -16.31 24.42
N LYS A 316 -1.71 -15.62 24.19
CA LYS A 316 -1.69 -14.20 23.75
C LYS A 316 -0.75 -14.04 22.56
N PRO A 317 -1.14 -13.27 21.53
CA PRO A 317 -0.25 -12.94 20.42
C PRO A 317 0.88 -12.01 20.87
N LEU A 318 1.89 -11.83 20.01
CA LEU A 318 3.04 -10.95 20.26
C LEU A 318 2.63 -9.54 20.70
N PHE A 319 1.55 -8.99 20.14
CA PHE A 319 1.09 -7.63 20.39
C PHE A 319 -0.08 -7.54 21.39
N ASP A 320 -0.24 -8.48 22.28
CA ASP A 320 -1.24 -8.36 23.34
C ASP A 320 -0.92 -7.14 24.23
N PRO A 321 -1.85 -6.19 24.42
CA PRO A 321 -1.61 -4.96 25.18
C PRO A 321 -1.30 -5.21 26.66
N SER A 322 -1.56 -6.40 27.17
CA SER A 322 -1.19 -6.80 28.56
C SER A 322 0.26 -7.33 28.66
N VAL A 323 0.97 -7.46 27.54
CA VAL A 323 2.38 -7.82 27.52
C VAL A 323 3.23 -6.61 27.87
N THR A 324 4.02 -6.73 28.94
CA THR A 324 4.87 -5.66 29.47
C THR A 324 6.35 -5.82 29.10
N ASP A 325 6.66 -6.57 28.05
CA ASP A 325 8.03 -6.72 27.57
C ASP A 325 8.59 -5.38 27.08
N PRO A 326 9.67 -4.86 27.69
CA PRO A 326 10.23 -3.57 27.30
C PRO A 326 10.72 -3.51 25.83
N THR A 327 11.05 -4.65 25.22
CA THR A 327 11.45 -4.70 23.81
C THR A 327 10.27 -4.49 22.86
N ILE A 328 9.03 -4.62 23.36
CA ILE A 328 7.78 -4.49 22.61
C ILE A 328 6.98 -3.26 23.06
N ILE A 329 7.18 -2.79 24.30
CA ILE A 329 6.42 -1.67 24.93
C ILE A 329 6.47 -0.36 24.14
N GLY A 330 7.54 -0.07 23.41
CA GLY A 330 7.68 1.17 22.60
C GLY A 330 6.75 1.25 21.40
N LEU A 331 5.88 0.26 21.15
CA LEU A 331 5.15 0.09 19.90
C LEU A 331 3.72 0.67 19.91
N GLY A 332 3.31 1.30 21.00
CA GLY A 332 1.98 1.90 21.18
C GLY A 332 0.88 0.87 21.46
N PRO A 333 -0.37 1.31 21.68
CA PRO A 333 -1.49 0.41 21.96
C PRO A 333 -1.75 -0.46 20.74
N LEU A 334 -1.39 -1.73 20.86
CA LEU A 334 -1.66 -2.75 19.87
C LEU A 334 -2.90 -3.51 20.34
N LEU A 335 -3.84 -3.71 19.42
CA LEU A 335 -5.00 -4.54 19.69
C LEU A 335 -4.56 -6.00 19.75
N THR A 336 -5.17 -6.77 20.63
CA THR A 336 -4.96 -8.23 20.77
C THR A 336 -5.17 -8.98 19.44
N GLY A 337 -5.82 -8.32 18.48
CA GLY A 337 -5.99 -8.73 17.09
C GLY A 337 -6.71 -7.63 16.31
N PRO A 338 -6.55 -7.60 14.98
CA PRO A 338 -7.31 -6.69 14.14
C PRO A 338 -8.82 -6.90 14.29
N PRO A 339 -9.63 -5.82 14.31
CA PRO A 339 -11.06 -5.89 14.66
C PRO A 339 -11.96 -6.31 13.46
N TYR A 340 -11.52 -7.29 12.68
CA TYR A 340 -12.22 -7.83 11.50
C TYR A 340 -11.84 -9.28 11.25
N PRO A 341 -12.63 -10.03 10.44
CA PRO A 341 -12.37 -11.44 10.14
C PRO A 341 -10.95 -11.71 9.64
N GLU A 342 -10.49 -12.94 9.87
CA GLU A 342 -9.10 -13.31 9.66
C GLU A 342 -8.73 -13.37 8.17
N HIS A 343 -9.49 -14.13 7.36
CA HIS A 343 -9.14 -14.54 6.00
C HIS A 343 -9.75 -13.67 4.90
N PRO A 344 -8.94 -13.29 3.90
CA PRO A 344 -7.49 -13.34 3.76
C PRO A 344 -6.77 -12.20 4.50
N SER A 345 -5.43 -12.27 4.60
CA SER A 345 -4.62 -11.21 5.24
C SER A 345 -4.63 -9.91 4.43
N GLY A 346 -5.19 -8.83 5.02
CA GLY A 346 -5.21 -7.52 4.35
C GLY A 346 -3.82 -6.91 4.16
N ALA A 347 -2.94 -7.05 5.16
CA ALA A 347 -1.58 -6.52 5.07
C ALA A 347 -0.76 -7.20 3.96
N THR A 348 -0.90 -8.52 3.83
CA THR A 348 -0.21 -9.29 2.79
C THR A 348 -0.81 -9.07 1.41
N SER A 349 -2.15 -8.89 1.29
CA SER A 349 -2.78 -8.50 0.02
C SER A 349 -2.23 -7.17 -0.49
N TYR A 350 -2.11 -6.17 0.41
CA TYR A 350 -1.54 -4.87 0.05
C TYR A 350 -0.06 -4.99 -0.33
N ALA A 351 0.74 -5.66 0.48
CA ALA A 351 2.16 -5.84 0.23
C ALA A 351 2.41 -6.53 -1.12
N SER A 352 1.73 -7.63 -1.36
CA SER A 352 1.86 -8.39 -2.60
C SER A 352 1.42 -7.58 -3.83
N ALA A 353 0.31 -6.85 -3.74
CA ALA A 353 -0.13 -5.96 -4.82
C ALA A 353 0.91 -4.87 -5.09
N SER A 354 1.40 -4.19 -4.05
CA SER A 354 2.41 -3.14 -4.20
C SER A 354 3.71 -3.66 -4.83
N ILE A 355 4.20 -4.78 -4.35
CA ILE A 355 5.42 -5.40 -4.86
C ILE A 355 5.24 -5.91 -6.29
N ARG A 356 4.12 -6.53 -6.61
CA ARG A 356 3.83 -6.97 -7.96
C ARG A 356 3.68 -5.79 -8.94
N ALA A 357 3.16 -4.65 -8.48
CA ALA A 357 3.11 -3.42 -9.28
C ALA A 357 4.53 -2.93 -9.65
N PHE A 358 5.49 -2.99 -8.71
CA PHE A 358 6.89 -2.68 -9.02
C PHE A 358 7.48 -3.70 -10.00
N GLU A 359 7.30 -5.02 -9.78
CA GLU A 359 7.74 -6.05 -10.72
C GLU A 359 7.19 -5.82 -12.13
N ALA A 360 5.90 -5.50 -12.25
CA ALA A 360 5.25 -5.25 -13.54
C ALA A 360 5.74 -3.95 -14.21
N PHE A 361 6.01 -2.91 -13.43
CA PHE A 361 6.50 -1.64 -13.95
C PHE A 361 7.94 -1.73 -14.44
N PHE A 362 8.83 -2.37 -13.65
CA PHE A 362 10.25 -2.49 -13.97
C PHE A 362 10.59 -3.72 -14.82
N GLY A 363 9.67 -4.66 -14.99
CA GLY A 363 9.86 -5.88 -15.77
C GLY A 363 10.84 -6.87 -15.15
N THR A 364 11.12 -6.77 -13.85
CA THR A 364 12.08 -7.60 -13.12
C THR A 364 11.69 -7.78 -11.66
N ASP A 365 12.06 -8.92 -11.07
CA ASP A 365 12.02 -9.13 -9.61
C ASP A 365 13.34 -8.70 -8.93
N GLY A 366 14.46 -8.70 -9.68
CA GLY A 366 15.80 -8.41 -9.16
C GLY A 366 16.09 -6.90 -9.11
N MET A 367 15.85 -6.26 -7.98
CA MET A 367 16.17 -4.85 -7.72
C MET A 367 16.56 -4.66 -6.26
N THR A 368 17.62 -3.89 -6.00
CA THR A 368 18.01 -3.52 -4.63
C THR A 368 17.29 -2.25 -4.20
N PHE A 369 16.60 -2.33 -3.09
CA PHE A 369 15.86 -1.22 -2.49
C PHE A 369 15.75 -1.39 -0.97
N TYR A 370 15.18 -0.42 -0.28
CA TYR A 370 14.94 -0.54 1.17
C TYR A 370 13.53 -0.06 1.56
N ALA A 371 13.01 -0.70 2.60
CA ALA A 371 11.82 -0.25 3.32
C ALA A 371 12.21 0.46 4.61
N THR A 372 11.33 1.32 5.10
CA THR A 372 11.46 1.99 6.40
C THR A 372 10.22 1.71 7.24
N SER A 373 10.30 1.90 8.55
CA SER A 373 9.18 1.69 9.45
C SER A 373 9.05 2.85 10.43
N SER A 374 7.81 3.28 10.67
CA SER A 374 7.52 4.23 11.75
C SER A 374 7.76 3.63 13.15
N ARG A 375 7.89 2.30 13.25
CA ARG A 375 8.20 1.59 14.49
C ARG A 375 9.67 1.69 14.88
N PHE A 376 10.56 1.82 13.89
CA PHE A 376 12.00 1.98 14.05
C PHE A 376 12.49 3.18 13.23
N PRO A 377 12.28 4.43 13.70
CA PRO A 377 12.69 5.62 12.96
C PRO A 377 14.19 5.61 12.65
N GLY A 378 14.53 5.85 11.38
CA GLY A 378 15.92 5.86 10.89
C GLY A 378 16.45 4.48 10.47
N GLU A 379 15.76 3.40 10.77
CA GLU A 379 16.18 2.06 10.33
C GLU A 379 15.75 1.80 8.88
N GLN A 380 16.63 1.14 8.13
CA GLN A 380 16.38 0.69 6.75
C GLN A 380 16.50 -0.84 6.69
N ARG A 381 15.49 -1.45 6.06
CA ARG A 381 15.49 -2.89 5.80
C ARG A 381 15.70 -3.10 4.31
N VAL A 382 16.87 -3.63 3.93
CA VAL A 382 17.32 -3.76 2.54
C VAL A 382 16.87 -5.09 1.95
N PHE A 383 16.37 -5.03 0.72
CA PHE A 383 15.96 -6.18 -0.09
C PHE A 383 16.71 -6.14 -1.42
N HIS A 384 17.00 -7.31 -2.00
CA HIS A 384 17.64 -7.47 -3.30
C HIS A 384 16.69 -7.98 -4.38
N ARG A 385 15.52 -8.43 -3.97
CA ARG A 385 14.43 -8.88 -4.82
C ARG A 385 13.11 -8.32 -4.29
N PHE A 386 12.21 -8.00 -5.18
CA PHE A 386 10.87 -7.56 -4.80
C PHE A 386 10.11 -8.65 -4.02
N SER A 387 10.16 -9.90 -4.50
CA SER A 387 9.51 -11.04 -3.88
C SER A 387 9.96 -11.31 -2.44
N ASP A 388 11.21 -10.99 -2.06
CA ASP A 388 11.72 -11.18 -0.70
C ASP A 388 10.94 -10.37 0.33
N LEU A 389 10.50 -9.15 -0.04
CA LEU A 389 9.69 -8.31 0.85
C LEU A 389 8.32 -8.96 1.10
N THR A 390 7.63 -9.43 0.05
CA THR A 390 6.32 -10.09 0.22
C THR A 390 6.45 -11.32 1.11
N ASN A 391 7.48 -12.15 0.90
CA ASN A 391 7.74 -13.34 1.71
C ASN A 391 7.96 -12.97 3.18
N GLU A 392 8.73 -11.92 3.46
CA GLU A 392 8.95 -11.47 4.82
C GLU A 392 7.67 -10.93 5.49
N VAL A 393 6.81 -10.24 4.74
CA VAL A 393 5.51 -9.78 5.28
C VAL A 393 4.63 -10.97 5.65
N VAL A 394 4.55 -12.02 4.82
CA VAL A 394 3.85 -13.28 5.15
C VAL A 394 4.32 -13.82 6.50
N GLU A 395 5.63 -14.01 6.64
CA GLU A 395 6.23 -14.54 7.88
C GLU A 395 5.97 -13.62 9.07
N ALA A 396 6.07 -12.31 8.89
CA ALA A 396 5.86 -11.32 9.93
C ALA A 396 4.45 -11.37 10.55
N ARG A 397 3.43 -11.73 9.77
CA ARG A 397 2.04 -11.86 10.28
C ARG A 397 1.88 -13.10 11.15
N ILE A 398 2.55 -14.19 10.80
CA ILE A 398 2.58 -15.43 11.57
C ILE A 398 3.32 -15.21 12.89
N TRP A 399 4.51 -14.58 12.82
CA TRP A 399 5.31 -14.26 14.01
C TRP A 399 4.61 -13.25 14.93
N ALA A 400 3.75 -12.39 14.38
CA ALA A 400 2.90 -11.49 15.15
C ALA A 400 1.73 -12.20 15.86
N GLY A 401 1.39 -13.43 15.45
CA GLY A 401 0.30 -14.21 16.02
C GLY A 401 -1.10 -13.78 15.59
N ILE A 402 -1.25 -13.13 14.45
CA ILE A 402 -2.51 -12.48 14.04
C ILE A 402 -3.13 -13.03 12.75
N HIS A 403 -2.40 -13.85 12.01
CA HIS A 403 -2.87 -14.53 10.81
C HIS A 403 -2.39 -15.98 10.76
N PHE A 404 -3.16 -16.86 10.13
CA PHE A 404 -2.76 -18.18 9.70
C PHE A 404 -1.96 -18.12 8.40
N ARG A 405 -1.03 -19.06 8.18
CA ARG A 405 -0.21 -19.11 6.95
C ARG A 405 -1.07 -19.17 5.69
N ASN A 406 -2.12 -19.97 5.69
CA ASN A 406 -3.05 -20.08 4.57
C ASN A 406 -3.64 -18.72 4.17
N ALA A 407 -4.03 -17.91 5.13
CA ALA A 407 -4.59 -16.58 4.86
C ALA A 407 -3.57 -15.62 4.25
N ASP A 408 -2.31 -15.71 4.66
CA ASP A 408 -1.23 -14.89 4.11
C ASP A 408 -0.81 -15.36 2.71
N VAL A 409 -0.70 -16.67 2.48
CA VAL A 409 -0.36 -17.23 1.16
C VAL A 409 -1.44 -16.91 0.13
N GLN A 410 -2.71 -17.10 0.48
CA GLN A 410 -3.82 -16.77 -0.42
C GLN A 410 -3.93 -15.24 -0.66
N ALA A 411 -3.64 -14.43 0.35
CA ALA A 411 -3.56 -12.99 0.23
C ALA A 411 -2.42 -12.52 -0.73
N ALA A 412 -1.27 -13.19 -0.66
CA ALA A 412 -0.17 -12.91 -1.59
C ALA A 412 -0.55 -13.25 -3.03
N ASN A 413 -1.26 -14.36 -3.26
CA ASN A 413 -1.76 -14.72 -4.58
C ASN A 413 -2.82 -13.71 -5.08
N LEU A 414 -3.78 -13.36 -4.22
CA LEU A 414 -4.81 -12.35 -4.52
C LEU A 414 -4.18 -11.02 -4.99
N GLY A 415 -3.18 -10.51 -4.26
CA GLY A 415 -2.50 -9.27 -4.64
C GLY A 415 -1.84 -9.36 -6.02
N ARG A 416 -1.17 -10.47 -6.34
CA ARG A 416 -0.55 -10.70 -7.66
C ARG A 416 -1.58 -10.77 -8.78
N GLU A 417 -2.65 -11.54 -8.60
CA GLU A 417 -3.72 -11.71 -9.61
C GLU A 417 -4.42 -10.39 -9.93
N VAL A 418 -4.69 -9.57 -8.92
CA VAL A 418 -5.28 -8.23 -9.11
C VAL A 418 -4.34 -7.36 -9.94
N VAL A 419 -3.05 -7.30 -9.60
CA VAL A 419 -2.10 -6.46 -10.36
C VAL A 419 -1.92 -6.96 -11.79
N ASP A 420 -1.81 -8.26 -12.01
CA ASP A 420 -1.67 -8.83 -13.36
C ASP A 420 -2.88 -8.45 -14.23
N TYR A 421 -4.07 -8.47 -13.64
CA TYR A 421 -5.28 -8.00 -14.31
C TYR A 421 -5.23 -6.49 -14.58
N VAL A 422 -4.95 -5.67 -13.57
CA VAL A 422 -4.92 -4.20 -13.67
C VAL A 422 -3.86 -3.73 -14.67
N HIS A 423 -2.65 -4.29 -14.61
CA HIS A 423 -1.57 -3.98 -15.52
C HIS A 423 -1.96 -4.29 -16.98
N THR A 424 -2.48 -5.49 -17.24
CA THR A 424 -2.85 -5.92 -18.60
C THR A 424 -4.01 -5.09 -19.18
N HIS A 425 -5.00 -4.74 -18.34
CA HIS A 425 -6.20 -4.06 -18.83
C HIS A 425 -6.04 -2.55 -18.94
N GLN A 426 -5.24 -1.91 -18.08
CA GLN A 426 -5.16 -0.45 -18.00
C GLN A 426 -3.74 0.12 -18.17
N PHE A 427 -2.71 -0.47 -17.54
CA PHE A 427 -1.41 0.18 -17.40
C PHE A 427 -0.28 -0.47 -18.21
N ALA A 428 -0.56 -1.41 -19.13
CA ALA A 428 0.40 -1.88 -20.09
C ALA A 428 0.81 -0.74 -21.04
N PHE A 429 2.09 -0.75 -21.46
CA PHE A 429 2.55 0.19 -22.50
C PHE A 429 1.72 0.04 -23.78
N VAL A 430 1.35 1.17 -24.36
CA VAL A 430 0.77 1.22 -25.72
C VAL A 430 1.94 1.48 -26.67
N HIS A 431 2.28 0.48 -27.47
CA HIS A 431 3.31 0.56 -28.52
C HIS A 431 2.76 1.25 -29.76
#